data_55d4576f76e592501a5bfda7983c3721
#
_entry.id   55d4576f76e592501a5bfda7983c3721
#
_cell.length_a   1.000
_cell.length_b   1.000
_cell.length_c   1.000
_cell.angle_alpha   90.00
_cell.angle_beta   90.00
_cell.angle_gamma   90.00
#
_symmetry.space_group_name_H-M   'P 1'
#
loop_
_entity.id
_entity.type
_entity.pdbx_description
1 polymer ?
#
loop_
_entity_poly.entity_id
_entity_poly.type
_entity_poly.pdbx_seq_one_letter_code
_entity_poly.pdbx_strand_id
1 'polypeptide(L)'
;VSFMGGTSGTFYTQFGLTMAVAVGISAINALTLSPALCALLLKPYINEDGTEKNNFASRFRKAFNTAFEAVVEKYKKIVLLFIKRRWLGWSLLALSVVLLVFLMNTTKTGLVPDEDQGTLFVNVSTAPGSSLKTTNDIIDRVEKRLEDLPQKLHLQKVAGYGLLSGQGNSFGMIIVKLKPWDERTAKEDQVQAVVNQIYARTADIKDATVFAIAPGMIPGYGMGNALDLNVQDKQGGDMNTFFQTTQQYLAALNQRPEISMAYSTFDVRYPQWTVEVDASKCKRAGITPDQVLSTLSGYYGGQYVSNFNRFSKVYKVMIQADPKFRLDEASLNNAFVRMSNGEMAPLSQFVTLTRSYGAESLSRFNMFNSIAVNAMPAEGYSTGDAIRAVQETAEIALPKGYGYDFGGIAREESQQSGTT
;
A
#
# COMPACT_ATOMS: atom_id res chain seq x y z
N VAL A 1 -4.82 17.27 -20.68
CA VAL A 1 -5.13 16.08 -19.86
C VAL A 1 -4.74 14.82 -20.63
N SER A 2 -5.22 14.61 -21.88
CA SER A 2 -4.94 13.38 -22.67
C SER A 2 -3.50 13.24 -23.16
N PHE A 3 -2.65 14.25 -22.99
CA PHE A 3 -1.24 14.26 -23.42
C PHE A 3 -0.25 14.24 -22.23
N MET A 4 -0.73 14.03 -21.02
CA MET A 4 0.12 13.88 -19.85
C MET A 4 0.80 12.51 -19.85
N GLY A 5 2.08 12.46 -19.52
CA GLY A 5 2.85 11.22 -19.39
C GLY A 5 2.74 10.60 -17.98
N GLY A 6 3.35 9.43 -17.81
CA GLY A 6 3.38 8.71 -16.53
C GLY A 6 2.08 7.98 -16.18
N THR A 7 2.02 7.42 -14.97
CA THR A 7 0.87 6.66 -14.46
C THR A 7 -0.38 7.52 -14.38
N SER A 8 -0.26 8.76 -13.88
CA SER A 8 -1.36 9.74 -13.88
C SER A 8 -1.85 10.04 -15.27
N GLY A 9 -0.94 10.16 -16.27
CA GLY A 9 -1.30 10.36 -17.67
C GLY A 9 -2.17 9.23 -18.21
N THR A 10 -1.91 7.99 -17.83
CA THR A 10 -2.74 6.83 -18.24
C THR A 10 -4.17 6.96 -17.72
N PHE A 11 -4.36 7.30 -16.44
CA PHE A 11 -5.70 7.56 -15.88
C PHE A 11 -6.41 8.71 -16.59
N TYR A 12 -5.73 9.83 -16.73
CA TYR A 12 -6.32 11.02 -17.38
C TYR A 12 -6.61 10.81 -18.86
N THR A 13 -5.80 10.04 -19.57
CA THR A 13 -6.04 9.72 -21.00
C THR A 13 -7.29 8.87 -21.14
N GLN A 14 -7.46 7.82 -20.33
CA GLN A 14 -8.66 6.97 -20.37
C GLN A 14 -9.92 7.75 -20.00
N PHE A 15 -9.85 8.55 -18.94
CA PHE A 15 -10.95 9.42 -18.53
C PHE A 15 -11.31 10.43 -19.63
N GLY A 16 -10.31 11.14 -20.17
CA GLY A 16 -10.50 12.15 -21.20
C GLY A 16 -11.07 11.58 -22.50
N LEU A 17 -10.57 10.41 -22.93
CA LEU A 17 -11.06 9.73 -24.14
C LEU A 17 -12.51 9.26 -23.97
N THR A 18 -12.82 8.64 -22.84
CA THR A 18 -14.17 8.17 -22.52
C THR A 18 -15.14 9.35 -22.47
N MET A 19 -14.75 10.44 -21.84
CA MET A 19 -15.57 11.66 -21.78
C MET A 19 -15.77 12.28 -23.16
N ALA A 20 -14.73 12.35 -24.00
CA ALA A 20 -14.83 12.87 -25.36
C ALA A 20 -15.80 12.05 -26.22
N VAL A 21 -15.73 10.71 -26.14
CA VAL A 21 -16.67 9.81 -26.84
C VAL A 21 -18.09 9.99 -26.32
N ALA A 22 -18.29 10.04 -25.00
CA ALA A 22 -19.61 10.22 -24.39
C ALA A 22 -20.25 11.58 -24.81
N VAL A 23 -19.46 12.66 -24.77
CA VAL A 23 -19.92 14.00 -25.23
C VAL A 23 -20.21 13.99 -26.73
N GLY A 24 -19.38 13.34 -27.56
CA GLY A 24 -19.60 13.18 -28.97
C GLY A 24 -20.93 12.46 -29.29
N ILE A 25 -21.18 11.33 -28.64
CA ILE A 25 -22.45 10.58 -28.78
C ILE A 25 -23.63 11.42 -28.27
N SER A 26 -23.48 12.14 -27.18
CA SER A 26 -24.50 13.05 -26.63
C SER A 26 -24.83 14.18 -27.61
N ALA A 27 -23.83 14.76 -28.25
CA ALA A 27 -24.02 15.80 -29.27
C ALA A 27 -24.79 15.24 -30.50
N ILE A 28 -24.43 14.05 -30.99
CA ILE A 28 -25.14 13.37 -32.09
C ILE A 28 -26.61 13.14 -31.71
N ASN A 29 -26.87 12.62 -30.50
CA ASN A 29 -28.23 12.39 -30.01
C ASN A 29 -29.02 13.70 -29.90
N ALA A 30 -28.41 14.77 -29.41
CA ALA A 30 -29.06 16.08 -29.29
C ALA A 30 -29.43 16.67 -30.65
N LEU A 31 -28.60 16.45 -31.68
CA LEU A 31 -28.80 16.99 -33.01
C LEU A 31 -29.70 16.11 -33.91
N THR A 32 -29.85 14.83 -33.61
CA THR A 32 -30.61 13.87 -34.43
C THR A 32 -31.86 13.35 -33.72
N LEU A 33 -31.70 12.66 -32.59
CA LEU A 33 -32.80 12.00 -31.90
C LEU A 33 -33.77 13.00 -31.29
N SER A 34 -33.29 14.05 -30.64
CA SER A 34 -34.15 15.02 -29.96
C SER A 34 -35.04 15.78 -30.96
N PRO A 35 -34.55 16.33 -32.08
CA PRO A 35 -35.42 16.92 -33.12
C PRO A 35 -36.39 15.93 -33.75
N ALA A 36 -35.96 14.68 -34.01
CA ALA A 36 -36.85 13.65 -34.58
C ALA A 36 -37.98 13.29 -33.59
N LEU A 37 -37.68 13.12 -32.30
CA LEU A 37 -38.68 12.88 -31.28
C LEU A 37 -39.63 14.10 -31.12
N CYS A 38 -39.08 15.30 -31.15
CA CYS A 38 -39.92 16.52 -31.15
C CYS A 38 -40.89 16.55 -32.33
N ALA A 39 -40.44 16.23 -33.54
CA ALA A 39 -41.27 16.18 -34.73
C ALA A 39 -42.38 15.11 -34.65
N LEU A 40 -42.09 13.95 -34.04
CA LEU A 40 -43.05 12.86 -33.88
C LEU A 40 -44.03 13.04 -32.72
N LEU A 41 -43.58 13.57 -31.60
CA LEU A 41 -44.33 13.59 -30.34
C LEU A 41 -45.03 14.93 -30.07
N LEU A 42 -44.47 16.06 -30.56
CA LEU A 42 -45.07 17.35 -30.36
C LEU A 42 -46.25 17.55 -31.29
N LYS A 43 -47.44 17.71 -30.72
CA LYS A 43 -48.66 18.03 -31.46
C LYS A 43 -48.83 19.56 -31.56
N PRO A 44 -49.44 20.06 -32.69
CA PRO A 44 -49.77 21.48 -32.80
C PRO A 44 -50.69 21.92 -31.66
N TYR A 45 -50.39 23.03 -31.04
CA TYR A 45 -51.15 23.58 -29.92
C TYR A 45 -52.22 24.56 -30.33
N ILE A 46 -52.23 24.92 -31.63
CA ILE A 46 -53.19 25.77 -32.26
C ILE A 46 -54.22 24.90 -32.98
N ASN A 47 -55.50 25.20 -32.87
CA ASN A 47 -56.56 24.56 -33.63
C ASN A 47 -56.50 25.08 -35.09
N GLU A 48 -57.17 24.38 -36.01
CA GLU A 48 -57.29 24.83 -37.42
C GLU A 48 -57.89 26.19 -37.53
N ASP A 49 -58.74 26.65 -36.59
CA ASP A 49 -59.35 27.96 -36.50
C ASP A 49 -58.42 29.02 -35.87
N GLY A 50 -57.17 28.81 -35.69
CA GLY A 50 -56.21 29.74 -35.11
C GLY A 50 -56.30 29.97 -33.58
N THR A 51 -57.20 29.27 -32.87
CA THR A 51 -57.39 29.40 -31.43
C THR A 51 -56.50 28.45 -30.65
N GLU A 52 -55.96 28.86 -29.47
CA GLU A 52 -55.17 27.99 -28.60
C GLU A 52 -56.04 26.87 -27.97
N LYS A 53 -55.53 25.65 -28.01
CA LYS A 53 -56.16 24.51 -27.29
C LYS A 53 -56.17 24.74 -25.78
N ASN A 54 -57.33 24.71 -25.12
CA ASN A 54 -57.42 24.94 -23.69
C ASN A 54 -57.28 23.63 -22.90
N ASN A 55 -56.10 23.00 -23.02
CA ASN A 55 -55.76 21.75 -22.34
C ASN A 55 -54.80 22.01 -21.18
N PHE A 56 -54.65 21.06 -20.28
CA PHE A 56 -53.67 21.12 -19.18
C PHE A 56 -52.24 21.43 -19.69
N ALA A 57 -51.81 20.81 -20.77
CA ALA A 57 -50.50 21.02 -21.38
C ALA A 57 -50.33 22.48 -21.90
N SER A 58 -51.39 23.09 -22.41
CA SER A 58 -51.39 24.52 -22.86
C SER A 58 -51.26 25.47 -21.67
N ARG A 59 -51.98 25.19 -20.56
CA ARG A 59 -51.88 26.00 -19.32
C ARG A 59 -50.50 25.86 -18.68
N PHE A 60 -49.94 24.66 -18.60
CA PHE A 60 -48.59 24.46 -18.10
C PHE A 60 -47.54 25.18 -18.93
N ARG A 61 -47.59 25.06 -20.26
CA ARG A 61 -46.67 25.75 -21.14
C ARG A 61 -46.77 27.28 -21.01
N LYS A 62 -48.00 27.83 -20.94
CA LYS A 62 -48.21 29.27 -20.76
C LYS A 62 -47.61 29.77 -19.44
N ALA A 63 -47.83 29.02 -18.33
CA ALA A 63 -47.20 29.31 -17.04
C ALA A 63 -45.67 29.21 -17.10
N PHE A 64 -45.13 28.16 -17.74
CA PHE A 64 -43.71 27.99 -17.96
C PHE A 64 -43.09 29.13 -18.75
N ASN A 65 -43.69 29.49 -19.93
CA ASN A 65 -43.18 30.57 -20.75
C ASN A 65 -43.19 31.90 -19.98
N THR A 66 -44.27 32.23 -19.26
CA THR A 66 -44.32 33.46 -18.46
C THR A 66 -43.22 33.47 -17.38
N ALA A 67 -43.00 32.35 -16.69
CA ALA A 67 -41.91 32.23 -15.72
C ALA A 67 -40.53 32.34 -16.39
N PHE A 68 -40.35 31.68 -17.54
CA PHE A 68 -39.10 31.73 -18.31
C PHE A 68 -38.79 33.14 -18.82
N GLU A 69 -39.78 33.84 -19.38
CA GLU A 69 -39.63 35.24 -19.81
C GLU A 69 -39.23 36.14 -18.63
N ALA A 70 -39.81 35.95 -17.45
CA ALA A 70 -39.42 36.72 -16.27
C ALA A 70 -37.96 36.47 -15.87
N VAL A 71 -37.46 35.24 -16.01
CA VAL A 71 -36.04 34.90 -15.78
C VAL A 71 -35.16 35.54 -16.86
N VAL A 72 -35.55 35.47 -18.13
CA VAL A 72 -34.83 36.09 -19.25
C VAL A 72 -34.70 37.61 -19.07
N GLU A 73 -35.78 38.27 -18.64
CA GLU A 73 -35.74 39.72 -18.39
C GLU A 73 -34.81 40.08 -17.20
N LYS A 74 -34.79 39.29 -16.14
CA LYS A 74 -33.81 39.45 -15.03
C LYS A 74 -32.38 39.25 -15.55
N TYR A 75 -32.14 38.21 -16.34
CA TYR A 75 -30.82 37.92 -16.92
C TYR A 75 -30.35 39.08 -17.79
N LYS A 76 -31.18 39.58 -18.70
CA LYS A 76 -30.88 40.77 -19.54
C LYS A 76 -30.48 41.98 -18.69
N LYS A 77 -31.22 42.28 -17.60
CA LYS A 77 -30.89 43.38 -16.68
C LYS A 77 -29.52 43.20 -16.03
N ILE A 78 -29.18 41.99 -15.59
CA ILE A 78 -27.88 41.69 -15.01
C ILE A 78 -26.77 41.84 -16.03
N VAL A 79 -26.92 41.30 -17.25
CA VAL A 79 -25.93 41.43 -18.32
C VAL A 79 -25.72 42.90 -18.70
N LEU A 80 -26.80 43.67 -18.83
CA LEU A 80 -26.70 45.10 -19.13
C LEU A 80 -26.01 45.90 -18.01
N LEU A 81 -26.20 45.49 -16.74
CA LEU A 81 -25.50 46.06 -15.59
C LEU A 81 -23.98 45.84 -15.73
N PHE A 82 -23.55 44.62 -16.05
CA PHE A 82 -22.13 44.29 -16.26
C PHE A 82 -21.53 45.02 -17.47
N ILE A 83 -22.28 45.15 -18.54
CA ILE A 83 -21.84 45.90 -19.72
C ILE A 83 -21.69 47.40 -19.40
N LYS A 84 -22.65 48.00 -18.69
CA LYS A 84 -22.61 49.42 -18.31
C LYS A 84 -21.54 49.70 -17.25
N ARG A 85 -21.35 48.78 -16.30
CA ARG A 85 -20.37 48.93 -15.20
C ARG A 85 -19.25 47.92 -15.36
N ARG A 86 -18.39 48.12 -16.34
CA ARG A 86 -17.26 47.19 -16.67
C ARG A 86 -16.39 46.83 -15.47
N TRP A 87 -16.25 47.73 -14.49
CA TRP A 87 -15.50 47.46 -13.27
C TRP A 87 -16.09 46.31 -12.47
N LEU A 88 -17.40 46.05 -12.48
CA LEU A 88 -18.02 44.90 -11.83
C LEU A 88 -17.57 43.57 -12.46
N GLY A 89 -17.42 43.54 -13.79
CA GLY A 89 -16.86 42.36 -14.47
C GLY A 89 -15.42 42.10 -14.07
N TRP A 90 -14.59 43.15 -14.07
CA TRP A 90 -13.20 43.02 -13.65
C TRP A 90 -13.05 42.67 -12.16
N SER A 91 -13.89 43.19 -11.26
CA SER A 91 -13.87 42.86 -9.86
C SER A 91 -14.29 41.43 -9.60
N LEU A 92 -15.28 40.91 -10.33
CA LEU A 92 -15.69 39.52 -10.23
C LEU A 92 -14.60 38.55 -10.75
N LEU A 93 -13.95 38.93 -11.85
CA LEU A 93 -12.79 38.21 -12.38
C LEU A 93 -11.64 38.21 -11.38
N ALA A 94 -11.28 39.35 -10.81
CA ALA A 94 -10.24 39.44 -9.80
C ALA A 94 -10.57 38.62 -8.56
N LEU A 95 -11.83 38.67 -8.09
CA LEU A 95 -12.30 37.84 -6.96
C LEU A 95 -12.18 36.34 -7.26
N SER A 96 -12.56 35.90 -8.47
CA SER A 96 -12.45 34.49 -8.87
C SER A 96 -10.99 34.03 -8.95
N VAL A 97 -10.07 34.89 -9.44
CA VAL A 97 -8.63 34.58 -9.45
C VAL A 97 -8.06 34.52 -8.02
N VAL A 98 -8.42 35.46 -7.14
CA VAL A 98 -8.00 35.42 -5.74
C VAL A 98 -8.53 34.17 -5.05
N LEU A 99 -9.82 33.81 -5.29
CA LEU A 99 -10.42 32.59 -4.75
C LEU A 99 -9.72 31.34 -5.29
N LEU A 100 -9.39 31.32 -6.58
CA LEU A 100 -8.64 30.21 -7.19
C LEU A 100 -7.27 30.03 -6.52
N VAL A 101 -6.50 31.10 -6.39
CA VAL A 101 -5.17 31.06 -5.74
C VAL A 101 -5.30 30.63 -4.27
N PHE A 102 -6.30 31.14 -3.56
CA PHE A 102 -6.59 30.74 -2.17
C PHE A 102 -6.90 29.24 -2.09
N LEU A 103 -7.79 28.73 -2.95
CA LEU A 103 -8.15 27.32 -2.99
C LEU A 103 -6.95 26.42 -3.38
N MET A 104 -6.15 26.85 -4.35
CA MET A 104 -4.94 26.10 -4.74
C MET A 104 -3.93 25.97 -3.60
N ASN A 105 -3.81 27.00 -2.73
CA ASN A 105 -2.90 26.94 -1.60
C ASN A 105 -3.48 26.20 -0.37
N THR A 106 -4.80 26.11 -0.24
CA THR A 106 -5.46 25.49 0.92
C THR A 106 -5.96 24.06 0.66
N THR A 107 -6.15 23.70 -0.62
CA THR A 107 -6.62 22.37 -0.99
C THR A 107 -5.47 21.38 -0.90
N LYS A 108 -5.70 20.27 -0.18
CA LYS A 108 -4.72 19.17 -0.07
C LYS A 108 -4.48 18.55 -1.44
N THR A 109 -3.21 18.28 -1.75
CA THR A 109 -2.80 17.64 -2.98
C THR A 109 -2.52 16.16 -2.74
N GLY A 110 -2.98 15.28 -3.63
CA GLY A 110 -2.74 13.85 -3.60
C GLY A 110 -3.26 13.22 -4.90
N LEU A 111 -2.67 12.09 -5.30
CA LEU A 111 -3.05 11.44 -6.55
C LEU A 111 -4.43 10.78 -6.45
N VAL A 112 -4.68 10.08 -5.35
CA VAL A 112 -5.95 9.38 -5.07
C VAL A 112 -6.32 9.64 -3.61
N PRO A 113 -7.53 10.15 -3.33
CA PRO A 113 -8.01 10.31 -1.96
C PRO A 113 -8.24 8.94 -1.33
N ASP A 114 -8.04 8.87 -0.01
CA ASP A 114 -8.29 7.65 0.74
C ASP A 114 -9.77 7.42 0.92
N GLU A 115 -10.18 6.19 0.67
CA GLU A 115 -11.54 5.74 0.86
C GLU A 115 -11.60 4.50 1.76
N ASP A 116 -12.71 4.36 2.46
CA ASP A 116 -12.97 3.18 3.27
C ASP A 116 -13.34 1.97 2.39
N GLN A 117 -12.39 1.05 2.21
CA GLN A 117 -12.61 -0.20 1.47
C GLN A 117 -13.29 -1.31 2.30
N GLY A 118 -13.65 -1.03 3.54
CA GLY A 118 -14.25 -2.00 4.45
C GLY A 118 -13.34 -3.20 4.74
N THR A 119 -12.03 -3.01 4.70
CA THR A 119 -11.03 -4.06 4.96
C THR A 119 -9.85 -3.48 5.72
N LEU A 120 -9.35 -4.20 6.72
CA LEU A 120 -8.15 -3.83 7.48
C LEU A 120 -7.20 -5.02 7.52
N PHE A 121 -5.90 -4.74 7.49
CA PHE A 121 -4.85 -5.71 7.70
C PHE A 121 -4.19 -5.47 9.06
N VAL A 122 -4.26 -6.46 9.93
CA VAL A 122 -3.61 -6.44 11.25
C VAL A 122 -2.39 -7.33 11.18
N ASN A 123 -1.21 -6.73 11.04
CA ASN A 123 0.05 -7.44 11.02
C ASN A 123 0.52 -7.72 12.45
N VAL A 124 1.00 -8.92 12.68
CA VAL A 124 1.52 -9.38 13.96
C VAL A 124 2.97 -9.82 13.73
N SER A 125 3.91 -9.15 14.37
CA SER A 125 5.33 -9.49 14.32
C SER A 125 5.78 -9.90 15.72
N THR A 126 6.25 -11.14 15.85
CA THR A 126 6.83 -11.70 17.08
C THR A 126 8.33 -11.48 17.12
N ALA A 127 8.98 -11.83 18.23
CA ALA A 127 10.43 -11.71 18.35
C ALA A 127 11.15 -12.46 17.21
N PRO A 128 12.23 -11.91 16.64
CA PRO A 128 13.02 -12.59 15.62
C PRO A 128 13.43 -14.01 16.05
N GLY A 129 13.24 -14.98 15.16
CA GLY A 129 13.52 -16.40 15.46
C GLY A 129 12.40 -17.14 16.20
N SER A 130 11.24 -16.54 16.42
CA SER A 130 10.08 -17.22 16.98
C SER A 130 9.62 -18.38 16.09
N SER A 131 9.14 -19.47 16.70
CA SER A 131 8.56 -20.58 15.96
C SER A 131 7.19 -20.20 15.37
N LEU A 132 6.82 -20.82 14.26
CA LEU A 132 5.50 -20.63 13.68
C LEU A 132 4.36 -20.96 14.64
N LYS A 133 4.58 -21.96 15.54
CA LYS A 133 3.62 -22.30 16.59
C LYS A 133 3.42 -21.13 17.55
N THR A 134 4.52 -20.57 18.08
CA THR A 134 4.48 -19.40 18.99
C THR A 134 3.76 -18.23 18.33
N THR A 135 4.08 -17.96 17.07
CA THR A 135 3.44 -16.90 16.31
C THR A 135 1.94 -17.16 16.14
N ASN A 136 1.54 -18.39 15.81
CA ASN A 136 0.14 -18.76 15.71
C ASN A 136 -0.62 -18.61 17.04
N ASP A 137 -0.01 -19.04 18.16
CA ASP A 137 -0.61 -18.89 19.50
C ASP A 137 -0.84 -17.41 19.87
N ILE A 138 0.06 -16.52 19.41
CA ILE A 138 -0.10 -15.07 19.58
C ILE A 138 -1.20 -14.52 18.64
N ILE A 139 -1.24 -14.95 17.39
CA ILE A 139 -2.31 -14.57 16.44
C ILE A 139 -3.68 -14.97 17.00
N ASP A 140 -3.80 -16.17 17.59
CA ASP A 140 -5.03 -16.65 18.22
C ASP A 140 -5.47 -15.75 19.39
N ARG A 141 -4.51 -15.19 20.15
CA ARG A 141 -4.82 -14.20 21.20
C ARG A 141 -5.29 -12.88 20.61
N VAL A 142 -4.65 -12.41 19.54
CA VAL A 142 -5.09 -11.20 18.83
C VAL A 142 -6.50 -11.41 18.26
N GLU A 143 -6.75 -12.54 17.58
CA GLU A 143 -8.06 -12.91 17.04
C GLU A 143 -9.16 -12.82 18.10
N LYS A 144 -8.94 -13.42 19.29
CA LYS A 144 -9.88 -13.34 20.41
C LYS A 144 -10.18 -11.92 20.87
N ARG A 145 -9.17 -11.00 20.82
CA ARG A 145 -9.40 -9.58 21.16
C ARG A 145 -10.25 -8.84 20.12
N LEU A 146 -10.26 -9.35 18.89
CA LEU A 146 -11.01 -8.77 17.77
C LEU A 146 -12.35 -9.47 17.53
N GLU A 147 -12.63 -10.58 18.22
CA GLU A 147 -13.87 -11.35 18.04
C GLU A 147 -15.11 -10.52 18.35
N ASP A 148 -15.07 -9.70 19.40
CA ASP A 148 -16.18 -8.84 19.85
C ASP A 148 -16.16 -7.44 19.20
N LEU A 149 -15.45 -7.25 18.08
CA LEU A 149 -15.44 -5.95 17.37
C LEU A 149 -16.79 -5.72 16.67
N PRO A 150 -17.58 -4.69 17.04
CA PRO A 150 -18.95 -4.51 16.52
C PRO A 150 -19.02 -4.32 15.00
N GLN A 151 -17.98 -3.68 14.43
CA GLN A 151 -17.90 -3.34 13.01
C GLN A 151 -17.45 -4.51 12.14
N LYS A 152 -16.98 -5.60 12.76
CA LYS A 152 -16.46 -6.78 12.05
C LYS A 152 -17.59 -7.57 11.38
N LEU A 153 -17.33 -7.99 10.14
CA LEU A 153 -18.11 -9.01 9.43
C LEU A 153 -17.41 -10.37 9.51
N HIS A 154 -16.14 -10.44 9.10
CA HIS A 154 -15.33 -11.65 9.12
C HIS A 154 -13.89 -11.37 9.55
N LEU A 155 -13.25 -12.40 10.15
CA LEU A 155 -11.82 -12.45 10.42
C LEU A 155 -11.21 -13.61 9.63
N GLN A 156 -10.04 -13.38 9.05
CA GLN A 156 -9.25 -14.41 8.41
C GLN A 156 -7.80 -14.28 8.91
N LYS A 157 -7.24 -15.33 9.47
CA LYS A 157 -5.85 -15.34 9.95
C LYS A 157 -4.93 -16.07 8.98
N VAL A 158 -3.70 -15.57 8.88
CA VAL A 158 -2.61 -16.15 8.10
C VAL A 158 -1.38 -16.18 8.99
N ALA A 159 -0.84 -17.36 9.28
CA ALA A 159 0.40 -17.53 10.00
C ALA A 159 1.56 -17.78 9.04
N GLY A 160 2.75 -17.28 9.37
CA GLY A 160 3.94 -17.41 8.51
C GLY A 160 4.03 -16.41 7.37
N TYR A 161 3.16 -15.40 7.36
CA TYR A 161 3.18 -14.32 6.38
C TYR A 161 2.71 -13.00 7.01
N GLY A 162 3.48 -11.96 6.84
CA GLY A 162 3.11 -10.58 7.17
C GLY A 162 3.07 -9.74 5.90
N LEU A 163 2.08 -8.86 5.77
CA LEU A 163 1.92 -8.01 4.59
C LEU A 163 3.14 -7.07 4.42
N LEU A 164 3.71 -6.60 5.54
CA LEU A 164 4.85 -5.68 5.57
C LEU A 164 6.20 -6.42 5.52
N SER A 165 6.26 -7.60 6.13
CA SER A 165 7.52 -8.32 6.37
C SER A 165 7.75 -9.50 5.43
N GLY A 166 6.73 -9.88 4.63
CA GLY A 166 6.81 -11.03 3.74
C GLY A 166 6.67 -12.38 4.46
N GLN A 167 7.28 -13.42 3.93
CA GLN A 167 7.27 -14.77 4.51
C GLN A 167 8.29 -14.91 5.62
N GLY A 168 7.88 -15.52 6.74
CA GLY A 168 8.74 -15.83 7.87
C GLY A 168 7.96 -16.38 9.06
N ASN A 169 8.59 -17.24 9.85
CA ASN A 169 7.94 -17.88 10.99
C ASN A 169 7.52 -16.89 12.10
N SER A 170 8.20 -15.74 12.17
CA SER A 170 7.95 -14.69 13.18
C SER A 170 6.83 -13.74 12.78
N PHE A 171 6.17 -13.96 11.64
CA PHE A 171 5.17 -13.05 11.10
C PHE A 171 3.80 -13.71 10.94
N GLY A 172 2.78 -12.90 11.13
CA GLY A 172 1.41 -13.30 10.85
C GLY A 172 0.53 -12.09 10.55
N MET A 173 -0.67 -12.36 10.06
CA MET A 173 -1.61 -11.32 9.66
C MET A 173 -3.04 -11.78 9.94
N ILE A 174 -3.88 -10.83 10.36
CA ILE A 174 -5.34 -11.01 10.40
C ILE A 174 -5.95 -10.03 9.41
N ILE A 175 -6.76 -10.53 8.51
CA ILE A 175 -7.58 -9.73 7.62
C ILE A 175 -8.93 -9.54 8.29
N VAL A 176 -9.27 -8.28 8.58
CA VAL A 176 -10.54 -7.90 9.18
C VAL A 176 -11.43 -7.34 8.09
N LYS A 177 -12.47 -8.07 7.70
CA LYS A 177 -13.52 -7.55 6.82
C LYS A 177 -14.57 -6.86 7.68
N LEU A 178 -14.83 -5.60 7.39
CA LEU A 178 -15.83 -4.79 8.07
C LEU A 178 -17.21 -4.96 7.41
N LYS A 179 -18.27 -4.66 8.15
CA LYS A 179 -19.63 -4.59 7.66
C LYS A 179 -19.78 -3.56 6.53
N PRO A 180 -20.82 -3.65 5.68
CA PRO A 180 -21.13 -2.64 4.68
C PRO A 180 -21.28 -1.23 5.27
N TRP A 181 -21.08 -0.20 4.46
CA TRP A 181 -21.09 1.21 4.88
C TRP A 181 -22.45 1.65 5.43
N ASP A 182 -23.55 1.13 4.92
CA ASP A 182 -24.92 1.37 5.37
C ASP A 182 -25.16 0.88 6.79
N GLU A 183 -24.41 -0.12 7.26
CA GLU A 183 -24.42 -0.62 8.63
C GLU A 183 -23.38 0.06 9.56
N ARG A 184 -22.52 0.95 9.02
CA ARG A 184 -21.42 1.63 9.72
C ARG A 184 -21.51 3.15 9.55
N THR A 185 -22.57 3.77 10.06
CA THR A 185 -22.87 5.19 9.82
C THR A 185 -22.32 6.13 10.90
N ALA A 186 -21.96 5.60 12.08
CA ALA A 186 -21.43 6.38 13.18
C ALA A 186 -19.95 6.74 12.96
N LYS A 187 -19.48 7.82 13.58
CA LYS A 187 -18.06 8.23 13.50
C LYS A 187 -17.12 7.18 14.07
N GLU A 188 -17.57 6.44 15.08
CA GLU A 188 -16.82 5.36 15.73
C GLU A 188 -16.68 4.12 14.84
N ASP A 189 -17.49 4.03 13.77
CA ASP A 189 -17.49 2.92 12.80
C ASP A 189 -16.60 3.19 11.59
N GLN A 190 -16.04 4.39 11.48
CA GLN A 190 -15.10 4.73 10.41
C GLN A 190 -13.80 3.93 10.55
N VAL A 191 -13.17 3.60 9.43
CA VAL A 191 -11.94 2.77 9.39
C VAL A 191 -10.87 3.24 10.37
N GLN A 192 -10.60 4.54 10.45
CA GLN A 192 -9.59 5.08 11.36
C GLN A 192 -9.95 4.88 12.83
N ALA A 193 -11.22 5.03 13.19
CA ALA A 193 -11.70 4.77 14.55
C ALA A 193 -11.60 3.28 14.90
N VAL A 194 -11.88 2.40 13.93
CA VAL A 194 -11.73 0.95 14.09
C VAL A 194 -10.26 0.56 14.28
N VAL A 195 -9.33 1.17 13.52
CA VAL A 195 -7.88 0.98 13.72
C VAL A 195 -7.47 1.34 15.15
N ASN A 196 -7.94 2.48 15.66
CA ASN A 196 -7.67 2.90 17.05
C ASN A 196 -8.26 1.92 18.08
N GLN A 197 -9.45 1.37 17.82
CA GLN A 197 -10.05 0.33 18.67
C GLN A 197 -9.22 -0.96 18.65
N ILE A 198 -8.67 -1.36 17.49
CA ILE A 198 -7.78 -2.52 17.38
C ILE A 198 -6.53 -2.31 18.25
N TYR A 199 -5.87 -1.16 18.15
CA TYR A 199 -4.71 -0.83 19.00
C TYR A 199 -5.05 -0.87 20.48
N ALA A 200 -6.18 -0.28 20.89
CA ALA A 200 -6.62 -0.29 22.30
C ALA A 200 -6.87 -1.72 22.82
N ARG A 201 -7.48 -2.60 22.00
CA ARG A 201 -7.81 -3.98 22.36
C ARG A 201 -6.58 -4.91 22.40
N THR A 202 -5.52 -4.56 21.69
CA THR A 202 -4.29 -5.37 21.59
C THR A 202 -3.13 -4.79 22.41
N ALA A 203 -3.32 -3.70 23.11
CA ALA A 203 -2.28 -2.98 23.85
C ALA A 203 -1.63 -3.81 25.01
N ASP A 204 -2.34 -4.84 25.50
CA ASP A 204 -1.86 -5.78 26.52
C ASP A 204 -0.94 -6.86 25.98
N ILE A 205 -0.88 -7.07 24.66
CA ILE A 205 -0.03 -8.07 24.01
C ILE A 205 1.38 -7.47 23.86
N LYS A 206 2.29 -7.80 24.80
CA LYS A 206 3.64 -7.24 24.85
C LYS A 206 4.71 -8.10 24.16
N ASP A 207 4.39 -9.35 23.86
CA ASP A 207 5.26 -10.34 23.24
C ASP A 207 5.19 -10.33 21.70
N ALA A 208 4.42 -9.40 21.14
CA ALA A 208 4.39 -9.12 19.70
C ALA A 208 4.11 -7.63 19.41
N THR A 209 4.54 -7.18 18.25
CA THR A 209 4.14 -5.89 17.69
C THR A 209 2.93 -6.09 16.82
N VAL A 210 1.82 -5.43 17.17
CA VAL A 210 0.58 -5.45 16.39
C VAL A 210 0.44 -4.14 15.65
N PHE A 211 0.27 -4.20 14.33
CA PHE A 211 0.17 -3.04 13.46
C PHE A 211 -1.03 -3.17 12.51
N ALA A 212 -2.01 -2.28 12.66
CA ALA A 212 -3.24 -2.28 11.87
C ALA A 212 -3.23 -1.18 10.82
N ILE A 213 -3.49 -1.54 9.56
CA ILE A 213 -3.53 -0.61 8.41
C ILE A 213 -4.72 -0.92 7.50
N ALA A 214 -5.25 0.14 6.86
CA ALA A 214 -6.14 -0.02 5.71
C ALA A 214 -5.31 -0.29 4.44
N PRO A 215 -5.82 -1.08 3.47
CA PRO A 215 -5.16 -1.28 2.19
C PRO A 215 -5.08 0.02 1.40
N GLY A 216 -4.05 0.16 0.58
CA GLY A 216 -3.94 1.26 -0.38
C GLY A 216 -5.04 1.21 -1.44
N MET A 217 -5.40 2.37 -1.99
CA MET A 217 -6.48 2.50 -2.98
C MET A 217 -6.15 1.81 -4.31
N ILE A 218 -4.88 1.78 -4.69
CA ILE A 218 -4.43 1.14 -5.93
C ILE A 218 -3.60 -0.09 -5.56
N PRO A 219 -4.07 -1.32 -5.86
CA PRO A 219 -3.32 -2.53 -5.59
C PRO A 219 -1.94 -2.52 -6.27
N GLY A 220 -0.89 -2.82 -5.51
CA GLY A 220 0.49 -2.86 -6.02
C GLY A 220 1.26 -1.53 -5.96
N TYR A 221 0.62 -0.45 -5.54
CA TYR A 221 1.26 0.88 -5.42
C TYR A 221 1.51 1.30 -3.96
N GLY A 222 1.77 0.39 -3.07
CA GLY A 222 2.04 0.66 -1.67
C GLY A 222 0.93 0.22 -0.72
N MET A 223 1.14 0.44 0.57
CA MET A 223 0.24 0.01 1.64
C MET A 223 -0.39 1.20 2.34
N GLY A 224 -1.68 1.40 2.12
CA GLY A 224 -2.39 2.51 2.73
C GLY A 224 -1.85 3.87 2.26
N ASN A 225 -1.94 4.86 3.12
CA ASN A 225 -1.47 6.24 2.88
C ASN A 225 0.01 6.44 3.20
N ALA A 226 0.72 5.37 3.54
CA ALA A 226 2.14 5.47 3.84
C ALA A 226 2.93 5.76 2.55
N LEU A 227 3.88 6.67 2.66
CA LEU A 227 4.89 6.87 1.63
C LEU A 227 5.87 5.71 1.70
N ASP A 228 5.98 4.97 0.61
CA ASP A 228 7.00 3.92 0.48
C ASP A 228 8.35 4.54 0.14
N LEU A 229 9.34 4.25 0.93
CA LEU A 229 10.71 4.71 0.79
C LEU A 229 11.66 3.52 0.79
N ASN A 230 12.64 3.57 -0.08
CA ASN A 230 13.77 2.64 -0.09
C ASN A 230 15.03 3.43 0.25
N VAL A 231 15.46 3.39 1.51
CA VAL A 231 16.75 3.94 1.91
C VAL A 231 17.84 3.03 1.36
N GLN A 232 18.87 3.60 0.73
CA GLN A 232 19.87 2.88 -0.04
C GLN A 232 21.27 3.11 0.52
N ASP A 233 22.05 2.03 0.63
CA ASP A 233 23.49 2.10 0.81
C ASP A 233 24.18 2.02 -0.56
N LYS A 234 24.74 3.15 -1.00
CA LYS A 234 25.44 3.29 -2.28
C LYS A 234 26.93 2.97 -2.19
N GLN A 235 27.43 2.71 -0.97
CA GLN A 235 28.85 2.42 -0.72
C GLN A 235 29.13 0.92 -0.59
N GLY A 236 28.10 0.09 -0.27
CA GLY A 236 28.26 -1.32 0.01
C GLY A 236 28.95 -1.59 1.34
N GLY A 237 28.66 -0.74 2.36
CA GLY A 237 29.24 -0.84 3.68
C GLY A 237 28.64 -1.95 4.55
N ASP A 238 29.00 -1.92 5.85
CA ASP A 238 28.47 -2.85 6.84
C ASP A 238 26.96 -2.67 7.07
N MET A 239 26.23 -3.77 7.13
CA MET A 239 24.77 -3.76 7.28
C MET A 239 24.32 -3.19 8.64
N ASN A 240 25.08 -3.39 9.70
CA ASN A 240 24.75 -2.84 11.02
C ASN A 240 24.86 -1.31 11.02
N THR A 241 25.90 -0.78 10.39
CA THR A 241 26.08 0.68 10.21
C THR A 241 24.96 1.25 9.35
N PHE A 242 24.58 0.58 8.28
CA PHE A 242 23.45 0.98 7.44
C PHE A 242 22.12 0.97 8.20
N PHE A 243 21.87 -0.07 9.00
CA PHE A 243 20.70 -0.15 9.86
C PHE A 243 20.65 1.00 10.87
N GLN A 244 21.77 1.28 11.56
CA GLN A 244 21.86 2.41 12.52
C GLN A 244 21.58 3.75 11.85
N THR A 245 22.16 3.99 10.67
CA THR A 245 21.92 5.20 9.87
C THR A 245 20.42 5.33 9.51
N THR A 246 19.81 4.23 9.10
CA THR A 246 18.36 4.21 8.79
C THR A 246 17.53 4.50 10.04
N GLN A 247 17.90 3.97 11.21
CA GLN A 247 17.20 4.25 12.48
C GLN A 247 17.31 5.72 12.88
N GLN A 248 18.48 6.36 12.68
CA GLN A 248 18.64 7.79 12.90
C GLN A 248 17.77 8.64 11.97
N TYR A 249 17.68 8.24 10.70
CA TYR A 249 16.79 8.88 9.74
C TYR A 249 15.32 8.72 10.12
N LEU A 250 14.90 7.52 10.55
CA LEU A 250 13.55 7.28 11.07
C LEU A 250 13.23 8.14 12.30
N ALA A 251 14.19 8.26 13.21
CA ALA A 251 14.03 9.11 14.41
C ALA A 251 13.85 10.58 14.03
N ALA A 252 14.59 11.07 13.02
CA ALA A 252 14.47 12.44 12.52
C ALA A 252 13.11 12.66 11.82
N LEU A 253 12.63 11.70 11.02
CA LEU A 253 11.31 11.75 10.39
C LEU A 253 10.18 11.79 11.41
N ASN A 254 10.27 11.00 12.48
CA ASN A 254 9.27 10.98 13.55
C ASN A 254 9.22 12.29 14.40
N GLN A 255 10.18 13.19 14.23
CA GLN A 255 10.13 14.52 14.84
C GLN A 255 9.45 15.58 13.96
N ARG A 256 9.12 15.24 12.72
CA ARG A 256 8.47 16.17 11.78
C ARG A 256 6.97 16.24 12.06
N PRO A 257 6.37 17.45 12.10
CA PRO A 257 4.94 17.60 12.31
C PRO A 257 4.09 17.05 11.13
N GLU A 258 4.66 16.95 9.94
CA GLU A 258 4.00 16.41 8.74
C GLU A 258 3.89 14.88 8.74
N ILE A 259 4.66 14.20 9.63
CA ILE A 259 4.73 12.74 9.71
C ILE A 259 4.12 12.28 11.03
N SER A 260 3.08 11.44 10.96
CA SER A 260 2.49 10.84 12.15
C SER A 260 3.33 9.69 12.68
N MET A 261 3.89 8.88 11.78
CA MET A 261 4.75 7.75 12.12
C MET A 261 5.62 7.35 10.92
N ALA A 262 6.91 7.20 11.16
CA ALA A 262 7.84 6.57 10.22
C ALA A 262 8.42 5.31 10.85
N TYR A 263 8.41 4.18 10.12
CA TYR A 263 8.85 2.88 10.63
C TYR A 263 9.46 2.01 9.53
N SER A 264 10.22 1.01 9.95
CA SER A 264 10.74 -0.07 9.11
C SER A 264 10.55 -1.40 9.84
N THR A 265 10.29 -2.46 9.09
CA THR A 265 10.21 -3.83 9.61
C THR A 265 11.55 -4.56 9.53
N PHE A 266 12.58 -3.92 8.95
CA PHE A 266 13.91 -4.49 8.84
C PHE A 266 14.61 -4.55 10.21
N ASP A 267 15.20 -5.70 10.53
CA ASP A 267 15.93 -5.92 11.77
C ASP A 267 17.20 -6.76 11.50
N VAL A 268 18.28 -6.42 12.17
CA VAL A 268 19.56 -7.13 12.10
C VAL A 268 19.78 -8.09 13.30
N ARG A 269 18.79 -8.21 14.18
CA ARG A 269 18.88 -9.04 15.41
C ARG A 269 18.32 -10.44 15.23
N TYR A 270 18.13 -10.90 14.00
CA TYR A 270 17.68 -12.26 13.75
C TYR A 270 18.77 -13.25 14.17
N PRO A 271 18.50 -14.20 15.07
CA PRO A 271 19.49 -15.16 15.56
C PRO A 271 19.85 -16.14 14.44
N GLN A 272 21.15 -16.30 14.21
CA GLN A 272 21.70 -17.13 13.15
C GLN A 272 22.85 -17.99 13.70
N TRP A 273 23.16 -19.06 12.99
CA TRP A 273 24.36 -19.85 13.18
C TRP A 273 25.26 -19.66 11.96
N THR A 274 26.46 -19.14 12.18
CA THR A 274 27.50 -19.13 11.16
C THR A 274 28.16 -20.50 11.14
N VAL A 275 28.20 -21.09 9.95
CA VAL A 275 28.76 -22.43 9.73
C VAL A 275 30.13 -22.27 9.11
N GLU A 276 31.16 -22.71 9.80
CA GLU A 276 32.53 -22.81 9.32
C GLU A 276 32.90 -24.28 9.08
N VAL A 277 33.32 -24.58 7.85
CA VAL A 277 33.76 -25.92 7.46
C VAL A 277 35.27 -25.99 7.48
N ASP A 278 35.84 -26.95 8.25
CA ASP A 278 37.26 -27.22 8.27
C ASP A 278 37.70 -27.99 7.02
N ALA A 279 38.15 -27.23 6.01
CA ALA A 279 38.59 -27.77 4.73
C ALA A 279 39.77 -28.77 4.88
N SER A 280 40.60 -28.60 5.90
CA SER A 280 41.75 -29.48 6.16
C SER A 280 41.32 -30.85 6.67
N LYS A 281 40.30 -30.88 7.57
CA LYS A 281 39.70 -32.14 8.02
C LYS A 281 38.95 -32.83 6.88
N CYS A 282 38.19 -32.08 6.08
CA CYS A 282 37.52 -32.62 4.90
C CYS A 282 38.52 -33.30 3.95
N LYS A 283 39.61 -32.63 3.60
CA LYS A 283 40.64 -33.17 2.71
C LYS A 283 41.25 -34.47 3.28
N ARG A 284 41.54 -34.55 4.57
CA ARG A 284 42.04 -35.77 5.23
C ARG A 284 41.03 -36.92 5.18
N ALA A 285 39.77 -36.65 5.26
CA ALA A 285 38.68 -37.63 5.17
C ALA A 285 38.32 -37.98 3.71
N GLY A 286 38.97 -37.33 2.71
CA GLY A 286 38.72 -37.55 1.31
C GLY A 286 37.34 -37.01 0.82
N ILE A 287 36.82 -36.00 1.50
CA ILE A 287 35.57 -35.33 1.14
C ILE A 287 35.78 -33.84 0.82
N THR A 288 34.83 -33.22 0.14
CA THR A 288 34.88 -31.81 -0.15
C THR A 288 34.05 -31.01 0.86
N PRO A 289 34.38 -29.72 1.12
CA PRO A 289 33.51 -28.83 1.91
C PRO A 289 32.08 -28.76 1.37
N ASP A 290 31.92 -28.80 0.03
CA ASP A 290 30.63 -28.80 -0.64
C ASP A 290 29.76 -30.00 -0.28
N GLN A 291 30.36 -31.22 -0.17
CA GLN A 291 29.61 -32.39 0.28
C GLN A 291 29.13 -32.26 1.72
N VAL A 292 29.93 -31.64 2.61
CA VAL A 292 29.54 -31.35 4.01
C VAL A 292 28.37 -30.33 4.01
N LEU A 293 28.50 -29.25 3.28
CA LEU A 293 27.47 -28.21 3.20
C LEU A 293 26.17 -28.72 2.56
N SER A 294 26.24 -29.50 1.49
CA SER A 294 25.09 -30.12 0.84
C SER A 294 24.36 -31.08 1.78
N THR A 295 25.11 -31.88 2.54
CA THR A 295 24.54 -32.78 3.53
C THR A 295 23.86 -32.01 4.66
N LEU A 296 24.51 -30.97 5.19
CA LEU A 296 23.94 -30.07 6.20
C LEU A 296 22.66 -29.40 5.70
N SER A 297 22.68 -28.88 4.47
CA SER A 297 21.52 -28.30 3.83
C SER A 297 20.35 -29.30 3.70
N GLY A 298 20.63 -30.53 3.30
CA GLY A 298 19.62 -31.59 3.21
C GLY A 298 18.99 -31.93 4.56
N TYR A 299 19.80 -32.04 5.63
CA TYR A 299 19.30 -32.34 6.96
C TYR A 299 18.46 -31.21 7.57
N TYR A 300 18.95 -29.96 7.52
CA TYR A 300 18.35 -28.82 8.20
C TYR A 300 17.43 -27.97 7.31
N GLY A 301 17.82 -27.71 6.07
CA GLY A 301 17.05 -26.89 5.13
C GLY A 301 16.02 -27.67 4.33
N GLY A 302 16.29 -28.97 4.13
CA GLY A 302 15.50 -29.81 3.23
C GLY A 302 15.98 -29.75 1.79
N GLN A 303 15.97 -30.92 1.14
CA GLN A 303 16.37 -31.07 -0.26
C GLN A 303 15.15 -31.35 -1.13
N TYR A 304 15.00 -30.56 -2.18
CA TYR A 304 14.03 -30.83 -3.22
C TYR A 304 14.53 -31.99 -4.10
N VAL A 305 13.73 -33.04 -4.23
CA VAL A 305 14.11 -34.26 -4.98
C VAL A 305 13.25 -34.53 -6.19
N SER A 306 11.94 -34.20 -6.15
CA SER A 306 11.02 -34.52 -7.23
C SER A 306 9.72 -33.72 -7.14
N ASN A 307 8.85 -33.91 -8.15
CA ASN A 307 7.46 -33.46 -8.14
C ASN A 307 6.53 -34.66 -8.34
N PHE A 308 5.30 -34.52 -7.85
CA PHE A 308 4.18 -35.35 -8.30
C PHE A 308 2.95 -34.50 -8.56
N ASN A 309 2.12 -34.98 -9.49
CA ASN A 309 0.88 -34.31 -9.87
C ASN A 309 -0.30 -35.01 -9.19
N ARG A 310 -1.12 -34.22 -8.48
CA ARG A 310 -2.37 -34.69 -7.88
C ARG A 310 -3.40 -33.56 -7.86
N PHE A 311 -4.66 -33.86 -8.11
CA PHE A 311 -5.76 -32.87 -8.13
C PHE A 311 -5.46 -31.64 -9.02
N SER A 312 -4.91 -31.89 -10.23
CA SER A 312 -4.51 -30.85 -11.18
C SER A 312 -3.48 -29.84 -10.66
N LYS A 313 -2.76 -30.17 -9.59
CA LYS A 313 -1.68 -29.36 -8.99
C LYS A 313 -0.39 -30.15 -8.95
N VAL A 314 0.73 -29.41 -9.05
CA VAL A 314 2.09 -29.93 -8.90
C VAL A 314 2.50 -29.80 -7.44
N TYR A 315 2.87 -30.90 -6.81
CA TYR A 315 3.39 -30.90 -5.44
C TYR A 315 4.88 -31.22 -5.45
N LYS A 316 5.66 -30.44 -4.69
CA LYS A 316 7.09 -30.68 -4.51
C LYS A 316 7.32 -31.75 -3.46
N VAL A 317 8.24 -32.65 -3.76
CA VAL A 317 8.72 -33.65 -2.78
C VAL A 317 10.01 -33.10 -2.16
N MET A 318 9.96 -32.85 -0.87
CA MET A 318 11.12 -32.36 -0.08
C MET A 318 11.53 -33.46 0.91
N ILE A 319 12.84 -33.71 1.00
CA ILE A 319 13.43 -34.61 2.02
C ILE A 319 14.13 -33.75 3.06
N GLN A 320 13.85 -33.98 4.34
CA GLN A 320 14.45 -33.27 5.46
C GLN A 320 14.53 -34.20 6.65
N ALA A 321 15.48 -33.96 7.57
CA ALA A 321 15.51 -34.70 8.81
C ALA A 321 14.25 -34.49 9.66
N ASP A 322 13.81 -35.52 10.36
CA ASP A 322 12.74 -35.40 11.34
C ASP A 322 13.10 -34.34 12.40
N PRO A 323 12.15 -33.50 12.85
CA PRO A 323 12.41 -32.42 13.81
C PRO A 323 13.25 -32.82 15.02
N LYS A 324 13.07 -34.00 15.56
CA LYS A 324 13.85 -34.51 16.73
C LYS A 324 15.36 -34.64 16.47
N PHE A 325 15.79 -34.72 15.20
CA PHE A 325 17.18 -34.81 14.80
C PHE A 325 17.81 -33.49 14.35
N ARG A 326 17.10 -32.38 14.52
CA ARG A 326 17.55 -31.02 14.11
C ARG A 326 17.12 -29.93 15.10
N LEU A 327 16.94 -30.27 16.38
CA LEU A 327 16.44 -29.35 17.40
C LEU A 327 17.48 -28.35 17.90
N ASP A 328 18.74 -28.78 17.98
CA ASP A 328 19.82 -28.05 18.61
C ASP A 328 21.18 -28.30 17.91
N GLU A 329 22.23 -27.64 18.42
CA GLU A 329 23.60 -27.81 17.96
C GLU A 329 24.10 -29.25 18.14
N ALA A 330 23.70 -29.93 19.23
CA ALA A 330 24.08 -31.33 19.51
C ALA A 330 23.55 -32.30 18.45
N SER A 331 22.50 -31.93 17.74
CA SER A 331 21.92 -32.71 16.62
C SER A 331 22.89 -32.92 15.47
N LEU A 332 23.96 -32.09 15.33
CA LEU A 332 25.03 -32.32 14.35
C LEU A 332 25.76 -33.65 14.54
N ASN A 333 25.78 -34.19 15.73
CA ASN A 333 26.35 -35.50 15.99
C ASN A 333 25.54 -36.66 15.38
N ASN A 334 24.29 -36.41 15.07
CA ASN A 334 23.35 -37.38 14.48
C ASN A 334 23.17 -37.18 12.95
N ALA A 335 23.84 -36.21 12.38
CA ALA A 335 23.86 -35.97 10.92
C ALA A 335 25.21 -36.49 10.39
N PHE A 336 25.17 -37.32 9.36
CA PHE A 336 26.36 -38.03 8.86
C PHE A 336 26.64 -37.69 7.39
N VAL A 337 27.93 -37.56 7.08
CA VAL A 337 28.43 -37.44 5.69
C VAL A 337 29.21 -38.70 5.34
N ARG A 338 29.11 -39.16 4.09
CA ARG A 338 29.85 -40.35 3.62
C ARG A 338 31.26 -39.94 3.21
N MET A 339 32.26 -40.56 3.81
CA MET A 339 33.68 -40.39 3.46
C MET A 339 34.06 -41.20 2.20
N SER A 340 35.23 -40.91 1.62
CA SER A 340 35.73 -41.56 0.41
C SER A 340 36.00 -43.08 0.59
N ASN A 341 36.29 -43.53 1.81
CA ASN A 341 36.44 -44.95 2.17
C ASN A 341 35.09 -45.68 2.33
N GLY A 342 33.96 -45.00 2.15
CA GLY A 342 32.62 -45.57 2.32
C GLY A 342 32.03 -45.49 3.72
N GLU A 343 32.84 -45.13 4.74
CA GLU A 343 32.39 -44.99 6.12
C GLU A 343 31.61 -43.68 6.31
N MET A 344 30.76 -43.66 7.35
CA MET A 344 29.96 -42.48 7.71
C MET A 344 30.61 -41.76 8.89
N ALA A 345 30.81 -40.45 8.77
CA ALA A 345 31.33 -39.59 9.83
C ALA A 345 30.31 -38.50 10.21
N PRO A 346 30.17 -38.18 11.51
CA PRO A 346 29.25 -37.12 11.92
C PRO A 346 29.71 -35.75 11.44
N LEU A 347 28.77 -34.91 11.05
CA LEU A 347 29.05 -33.54 10.54
C LEU A 347 29.79 -32.69 11.55
N SER A 348 29.57 -32.92 12.87
CA SER A 348 30.24 -32.19 13.95
C SER A 348 31.77 -32.28 13.92
N GLN A 349 32.37 -33.29 13.24
CA GLN A 349 33.81 -33.38 13.04
C GLN A 349 34.36 -32.35 12.06
N PHE A 350 33.53 -31.89 11.10
CA PHE A 350 33.95 -31.05 9.97
C PHE A 350 33.43 -29.61 10.08
N VAL A 351 32.47 -29.36 10.98
CA VAL A 351 31.74 -28.09 11.06
C VAL A 351 31.88 -27.49 12.45
N THR A 352 32.13 -26.20 12.51
CA THR A 352 32.02 -25.40 13.74
C THR A 352 30.85 -24.43 13.60
N LEU A 353 29.97 -24.37 14.60
CA LEU A 353 28.88 -23.44 14.68
C LEU A 353 29.22 -22.30 15.63
N THR A 354 29.05 -21.06 15.16
CA THR A 354 29.19 -19.85 15.97
C THR A 354 27.89 -19.07 15.94
N ARG A 355 27.36 -18.70 17.12
CA ARG A 355 26.17 -17.86 17.20
C ARG A 355 26.45 -16.50 16.68
N SER A 356 25.60 -16.00 15.80
CA SER A 356 25.66 -14.68 15.21
C SER A 356 24.26 -14.06 15.13
N TYR A 357 24.22 -12.77 14.84
CA TYR A 357 22.99 -12.05 14.57
C TYR A 357 23.13 -11.35 13.22
N GLY A 358 22.06 -11.31 12.46
CA GLY A 358 22.06 -10.68 11.15
C GLY A 358 20.65 -10.37 10.69
N ALA A 359 20.51 -9.87 9.46
CA ALA A 359 19.22 -9.69 8.87
C ALA A 359 18.62 -11.03 8.41
N GLU A 360 17.31 -11.23 8.61
CA GLU A 360 16.60 -12.41 8.11
C GLU A 360 16.55 -12.43 6.59
N SER A 361 16.39 -11.26 5.97
CA SER A 361 16.41 -11.06 4.52
C SER A 361 17.10 -9.76 4.16
N LEU A 362 17.75 -9.73 2.99
CA LEU A 362 18.37 -8.55 2.41
C LEU A 362 17.63 -8.19 1.13
N SER A 363 17.20 -6.95 1.02
CA SER A 363 16.59 -6.43 -0.19
C SER A 363 17.52 -5.48 -0.92
N ARG A 364 17.34 -5.38 -2.25
CA ARG A 364 18.01 -4.40 -3.09
C ARG A 364 16.99 -3.63 -3.89
N PHE A 365 17.21 -2.35 -3.99
CA PHE A 365 16.44 -1.46 -4.85
C PHE A 365 17.40 -0.72 -5.78
N ASN A 366 17.15 -0.76 -7.09
CA ASN A 366 18.05 -0.21 -8.11
C ASN A 366 19.52 -0.67 -7.95
N MET A 367 19.72 -1.96 -7.66
CA MET A 367 21.02 -2.63 -7.45
C MET A 367 21.75 -2.28 -6.13
N PHE A 368 21.28 -1.32 -5.35
CA PHE A 368 21.84 -0.97 -4.05
C PHE A 368 21.16 -1.76 -2.92
N ASN A 369 21.91 -2.11 -1.88
CA ASN A 369 21.29 -2.63 -0.66
C ASN A 369 20.30 -1.59 -0.14
N SER A 370 19.10 -2.04 0.21
CA SER A 370 18.04 -1.14 0.62
C SER A 370 17.30 -1.63 1.86
N ILE A 371 16.85 -0.66 2.65
CA ILE A 371 15.94 -0.88 3.77
C ILE A 371 14.64 -0.16 3.44
N ALA A 372 13.54 -0.92 3.41
CA ALA A 372 12.22 -0.36 3.20
C ALA A 372 11.77 0.41 4.43
N VAL A 373 11.31 1.62 4.23
CA VAL A 373 10.79 2.55 5.23
C VAL A 373 9.41 3.01 4.79
N ASN A 374 8.48 3.06 5.71
CA ASN A 374 7.15 3.59 5.50
C ASN A 374 6.96 4.84 6.36
N ALA A 375 6.53 5.94 5.76
CA ALA A 375 6.23 7.19 6.47
C ALA A 375 4.76 7.58 6.26
N MET A 376 4.01 7.69 7.34
CA MET A 376 2.59 8.03 7.30
C MET A 376 2.41 9.53 7.48
N PRO A 377 1.67 10.22 6.59
CA PRO A 377 1.33 11.62 6.79
C PRO A 377 0.54 11.83 8.09
N ALA A 378 0.77 12.95 8.76
CA ALA A 378 0.01 13.34 9.93
C ALA A 378 -1.38 13.87 9.54
N GLU A 379 -2.33 13.78 10.47
CA GLU A 379 -3.68 14.33 10.25
C GLU A 379 -3.57 15.83 9.94
N GLY A 380 -4.22 16.25 8.87
CA GLY A 380 -4.17 17.64 8.42
C GLY A 380 -3.17 17.93 7.30
N TYR A 381 -2.16 17.08 7.11
CA TYR A 381 -1.16 17.21 6.05
C TYR A 381 -1.49 16.33 4.82
N SER A 382 -0.99 16.76 3.67
CA SER A 382 -1.13 16.01 2.41
C SER A 382 0.06 15.05 2.21
N THR A 383 -0.09 14.09 1.27
CA THR A 383 1.03 13.26 0.83
C THR A 383 2.18 14.11 0.24
N GLY A 384 1.85 15.20 -0.46
CA GLY A 384 2.85 16.15 -0.98
C GLY A 384 3.65 16.85 0.13
N ASP A 385 3.01 17.21 1.25
CA ASP A 385 3.72 17.80 2.40
C ASP A 385 4.66 16.77 3.05
N ALA A 386 4.20 15.55 3.19
CA ALA A 386 4.99 14.44 3.74
C ALA A 386 6.18 14.09 2.82
N ILE A 387 6.00 14.09 1.48
CA ILE A 387 7.09 13.92 0.51
C ILE A 387 8.16 14.99 0.71
N ARG A 388 7.77 16.24 0.85
CA ARG A 388 8.70 17.37 1.10
C ARG A 388 9.44 17.20 2.42
N ALA A 389 8.72 16.83 3.49
CA ALA A 389 9.33 16.57 4.79
C ALA A 389 10.37 15.44 4.75
N VAL A 390 10.08 14.36 4.00
CA VAL A 390 11.01 13.27 3.75
C VAL A 390 12.27 13.75 3.03
N GLN A 391 12.12 14.56 1.96
CA GLN A 391 13.22 15.09 1.16
C GLN A 391 14.13 15.99 2.02
N GLU A 392 13.57 16.98 2.72
CA GLU A 392 14.30 17.89 3.60
C GLU A 392 15.04 17.14 4.73
N THR A 393 14.38 16.14 5.33
CA THR A 393 14.98 15.35 6.40
C THR A 393 16.11 14.47 5.86
N ALA A 394 15.99 13.93 4.64
CA ALA A 394 17.02 13.12 4.02
C ALA A 394 18.32 13.93 3.76
N GLU A 395 18.19 15.18 3.31
CA GLU A 395 19.35 16.08 3.10
C GLU A 395 20.16 16.32 4.37
N ILE A 396 19.49 16.32 5.54
CA ILE A 396 20.11 16.61 6.83
C ILE A 396 20.60 15.34 7.52
N ALA A 397 19.80 14.27 7.49
CA ALA A 397 20.00 13.09 8.33
C ALA A 397 20.74 11.94 7.63
N LEU A 398 20.76 11.89 6.28
CA LEU A 398 21.48 10.86 5.56
C LEU A 398 22.91 11.31 5.22
N PRO A 399 23.94 10.60 5.72
CA PRO A 399 25.33 10.90 5.40
C PRO A 399 25.65 10.68 3.91
N LYS A 400 26.76 11.27 3.45
CA LYS A 400 27.25 11.01 2.08
C LYS A 400 27.46 9.51 1.84
N GLY A 401 26.96 9.03 0.70
CA GLY A 401 27.01 7.62 0.31
C GLY A 401 25.75 6.82 0.65
N TYR A 402 24.84 7.40 1.41
CA TYR A 402 23.48 6.92 1.55
C TYR A 402 22.52 7.76 0.71
N GLY A 403 21.44 7.17 0.31
CA GLY A 403 20.39 7.84 -0.45
C GLY A 403 19.04 7.21 -0.19
N TYR A 404 18.04 7.69 -0.88
CA TYR A 404 16.71 7.11 -0.84
C TYR A 404 16.06 7.19 -2.23
N ASP A 405 15.09 6.35 -2.45
CA ASP A 405 14.18 6.40 -3.59
C ASP A 405 12.75 6.20 -3.10
N PHE A 406 11.80 6.90 -3.72
CA PHE A 406 10.39 6.64 -3.47
C PHE A 406 9.94 5.39 -4.22
N GLY A 407 9.06 4.62 -3.60
CA GLY A 407 8.31 3.51 -4.20
C GLY A 407 6.85 3.88 -4.43
N GLY A 408 6.10 2.97 -5.03
CA GLY A 408 4.65 3.06 -5.14
C GLY A 408 4.12 4.40 -5.68
N ILE A 409 3.02 4.86 -5.10
CA ILE A 409 2.37 6.15 -5.44
C ILE A 409 3.27 7.35 -5.13
N ALA A 410 4.04 7.29 -4.04
CA ALA A 410 4.93 8.37 -3.63
C ALA A 410 5.96 8.72 -4.72
N ARG A 411 6.43 7.74 -5.48
CA ARG A 411 7.32 7.95 -6.63
C ARG A 411 6.66 8.76 -7.73
N GLU A 412 5.42 8.42 -8.08
CA GLU A 412 4.66 9.12 -9.12
C GLU A 412 4.35 10.57 -8.70
N GLU A 413 3.97 10.78 -7.44
CA GLU A 413 3.71 12.12 -6.90
C GLU A 413 4.98 12.98 -6.83
N SER A 414 6.11 12.40 -6.41
CA SER A 414 7.39 13.12 -6.33
C SER A 414 7.91 13.57 -7.70
N GLN A 415 7.67 12.78 -8.75
CA GLN A 415 8.05 13.13 -10.13
C GLN A 415 7.16 14.24 -10.70
N GLN A 416 5.89 14.30 -10.32
CA GLN A 416 4.98 15.35 -10.76
C GLN A 416 5.26 16.69 -10.07
N SER A 417 5.60 16.69 -8.79
CA SER A 417 5.97 17.92 -8.08
C SER A 417 7.30 18.51 -8.54
N GLY A 418 8.17 17.73 -9.19
CA GLY A 418 9.42 18.20 -9.79
C GLY A 418 9.28 18.79 -11.21
N THR A 419 8.09 18.72 -11.82
CA THR A 419 7.81 19.21 -13.18
C THR A 419 6.95 20.48 -13.21
N THR A 420 6.56 21.01 -12.06
CA THR A 420 5.90 22.31 -11.88
C THR A 420 6.84 23.31 -11.25
#